data_68b9f01c9c9e6c66706701a65315e539
#
_entry.id   68b9f01c9c9e6c66706701a65315e539
#
_cell.length_a   1.000
_cell.length_b   1.000
_cell.length_c   1.000
_cell.angle_alpha   90.00
_cell.angle_beta   90.00
_cell.angle_gamma   90.00
#
_symmetry.space_group_name_H-M   'P 1'
#
loop_
_entity.id
_entity.type
_entity.pdbx_description
1 polymer ?
#
loop_
_entity_poly.entity_id
_entity_poly.type
_entity_poly.pdbx_seq_one_letter_code
_entity_poly.pdbx_strand_id
1 'polypeptide(L)'
;SFQSFAPGTETGFLHTHKNHEELYFFLSGKGEFQVDGKVFPIQEGSVVRVAPAGKRSVRNNGTEPLVMLCVQYKAETFTAEDATDGVILNDKVEW
;
A
#
# COMPACT_ATOMS: atom_id res chain seq x y z
N SER A 1 3.17 -5.60 5.96
CA SER A 1 3.42 -6.99 5.56
C SER A 1 3.89 -7.05 4.11
N PHE A 2 4.77 -8.01 3.83
CA PHE A 2 5.10 -8.40 2.45
C PHE A 2 4.20 -9.54 2.03
N GLN A 3 3.70 -9.47 0.80
CA GLN A 3 2.86 -10.52 0.22
C GLN A 3 3.28 -10.77 -1.22
N SER A 4 3.26 -12.02 -1.62
CA SER A 4 3.49 -12.43 -3.00
C SER A 4 2.30 -13.24 -3.48
N PHE A 5 1.70 -12.81 -4.58
CA PHE A 5 0.58 -13.50 -5.21
C PHE A 5 1.06 -14.23 -6.45
N ALA A 6 0.89 -15.53 -6.47
CA ALA A 6 1.14 -16.31 -7.68
C ALA A 6 0.18 -15.88 -8.79
N PRO A 7 0.56 -16.04 -10.08
CA PRO A 7 -0.35 -15.75 -11.17
C PRO A 7 -1.71 -16.45 -11.01
N GLY A 8 -2.79 -15.73 -11.26
CA GLY A 8 -4.15 -16.25 -11.14
C GLY A 8 -4.72 -16.30 -9.73
N THR A 9 -4.01 -15.77 -8.73
CA THR A 9 -4.50 -15.74 -7.35
C THR A 9 -4.95 -14.34 -6.95
N GLU A 10 -5.78 -14.28 -5.90
CA GLU A 10 -6.35 -13.04 -5.39
C GLU A 10 -6.59 -13.14 -3.89
N THR A 11 -6.90 -12.01 -3.24
CA THR A 11 -7.29 -12.03 -1.83
C THR A 11 -8.61 -12.77 -1.61
N GLY A 12 -9.50 -12.75 -2.60
CA GLY A 12 -10.73 -13.54 -2.54
C GLY A 12 -11.85 -12.96 -1.67
N PHE A 13 -11.64 -11.79 -1.08
CA PHE A 13 -12.65 -11.10 -0.27
C PHE A 13 -12.41 -9.61 -0.30
N LEU A 14 -13.45 -8.84 0.01
CA LEU A 14 -13.34 -7.41 0.26
C LEU A 14 -13.20 -7.19 1.77
N HIS A 15 -12.37 -6.23 2.17
CA HIS A 15 -12.28 -5.85 3.57
C HIS A 15 -12.15 -4.33 3.73
N THR A 16 -12.45 -3.87 4.93
CA THR A 16 -12.29 -2.49 5.37
C THR A 16 -11.56 -2.48 6.70
N HIS A 17 -11.15 -1.31 7.13
CA HIS A 17 -10.63 -1.10 8.47
C HIS A 17 -11.48 -0.07 9.20
N LYS A 18 -11.52 -0.15 10.52
CA LYS A 18 -12.25 0.83 11.34
C LYS A 18 -11.52 2.16 11.42
N ASN A 19 -10.19 2.10 11.65
CA ASN A 19 -9.39 3.29 11.95
C ASN A 19 -8.12 3.41 11.10
N HIS A 20 -7.69 2.35 10.43
CA HIS A 20 -6.41 2.35 9.72
C HIS A 20 -6.57 2.67 8.25
N GLU A 21 -5.69 3.52 7.75
CA GLU A 21 -5.39 3.62 6.32
C GLU A 21 -4.37 2.56 5.96
N GLU A 22 -4.32 2.22 4.69
CA GLU A 22 -3.27 1.34 4.16
C GLU A 22 -2.61 1.97 2.95
N LEU A 23 -1.30 1.79 2.85
CA LEU A 23 -0.51 2.08 1.66
C LEU A 23 -0.02 0.76 1.10
N TYR A 24 -0.29 0.55 -0.17
CA TYR A 24 0.16 -0.64 -0.91
C TYR A 24 1.22 -0.21 -1.90
N PHE A 25 2.40 -0.77 -1.76
CA PHE A 25 3.52 -0.53 -2.67
C PHE A 25 3.72 -1.79 -3.50
N PHE A 26 3.62 -1.68 -4.81
CA PHE A 26 3.81 -2.82 -5.71
C PHE A 26 5.25 -2.85 -6.19
N LEU A 27 5.97 -3.88 -5.77
CA LEU A 27 7.42 -3.98 -5.94
C LEU A 27 7.81 -4.70 -7.23
N SER A 28 6.97 -5.61 -7.70
CA SER A 28 7.16 -6.31 -8.98
C SER A 28 5.86 -6.94 -9.45
N GLY A 29 5.78 -7.23 -10.73
CA GLY A 29 4.62 -7.85 -11.33
C GLY A 29 3.56 -6.86 -11.78
N LYS A 30 2.43 -7.40 -12.20
CA LYS A 30 1.24 -6.66 -12.64
C LYS A 30 0.00 -7.32 -12.07
N GLY A 31 -1.04 -6.53 -11.87
CA GLY A 31 -2.30 -7.06 -11.41
C GLY A 31 -3.38 -6.00 -11.45
N GLU A 32 -4.43 -6.22 -10.68
CA GLU A 32 -5.52 -5.27 -10.53
C GLU A 32 -5.86 -5.08 -9.08
N PHE A 33 -6.22 -3.86 -8.75
CA PHE A 33 -6.68 -3.45 -7.43
C PHE A 33 -8.12 -2.99 -7.54
N GLN A 34 -8.91 -3.25 -6.51
CA GLN A 34 -10.30 -2.79 -6.47
C GLN A 34 -10.55 -2.04 -5.18
N VAL A 35 -11.20 -0.88 -5.32
CA VAL A 35 -11.68 -0.08 -4.18
C VAL A 35 -13.08 0.38 -4.50
N ASP A 36 -14.03 0.05 -3.62
CA ASP A 36 -15.44 0.48 -3.73
C ASP A 36 -16.05 0.19 -5.11
N GLY A 37 -15.73 -0.97 -5.65
CA GLY A 37 -16.22 -1.43 -6.95
C GLY A 37 -15.46 -0.90 -8.16
N LYS A 38 -14.49 0.00 -7.96
CA LYS A 38 -13.64 0.48 -9.05
C LYS A 38 -12.41 -0.39 -9.19
N VAL A 39 -12.20 -0.95 -10.37
CA VAL A 39 -11.05 -1.79 -10.70
C VAL A 39 -10.07 -0.98 -11.54
N PHE A 40 -8.81 -1.01 -11.17
CA PHE A 40 -7.75 -0.34 -11.91
C PHE A 40 -6.47 -1.17 -11.93
N PRO A 41 -5.64 -1.01 -12.98
CA PRO A 41 -4.40 -1.77 -13.08
C PRO A 41 -3.34 -1.27 -12.11
N ILE A 42 -2.52 -2.20 -11.65
CA ILE A 42 -1.33 -1.92 -10.84
C ILE A 42 -0.14 -2.65 -11.43
N GLN A 43 1.05 -2.11 -11.20
CA GLN A 43 2.30 -2.68 -11.67
C GLN A 43 3.46 -2.23 -10.79
N GLU A 44 4.66 -2.70 -11.10
CA GLU A 44 5.86 -2.27 -10.41
C GLU A 44 5.91 -0.74 -10.31
N GLY A 45 6.12 -0.22 -9.11
CA GLY A 45 6.15 1.21 -8.83
C GLY A 45 4.79 1.82 -8.49
N SER A 46 3.68 1.11 -8.69
CA SER A 46 2.36 1.62 -8.28
C SER A 46 2.27 1.74 -6.77
N VAL A 47 1.64 2.81 -6.31
CA VAL A 47 1.32 3.01 -4.89
C VAL A 47 -0.16 3.32 -4.78
N VAL A 48 -0.86 2.56 -3.93
CA VAL A 48 -2.29 2.74 -3.70
C VAL A 48 -2.52 3.09 -2.24
N ARG A 49 -3.16 4.23 -1.99
CA ARG A 49 -3.61 4.62 -0.66
C ARG A 49 -5.09 4.33 -0.54
N VAL A 50 -5.49 3.64 0.52
CA VAL A 50 -6.89 3.31 0.78
C VAL A 50 -7.29 3.84 2.14
N ALA A 51 -8.34 4.66 2.18
CA ALA A 51 -8.93 5.14 3.42
C ALA A 51 -9.56 3.97 4.20
N PRO A 52 -9.79 4.12 5.53
CA PRO A 52 -10.29 3.02 6.35
C PRO A 52 -11.55 2.35 5.80
N ALA A 53 -12.53 3.12 5.36
CA ALA A 53 -13.82 2.59 4.91
C ALA A 53 -13.79 2.05 3.48
N GLY A 54 -12.71 2.20 2.74
CA GLY A 54 -12.61 1.69 1.37
C GLY A 54 -12.69 0.16 1.34
N LYS A 55 -13.64 -0.38 0.58
CA LYS A 55 -13.77 -1.82 0.36
C LYS A 55 -12.76 -2.24 -0.67
N ARG A 56 -11.74 -3.00 -0.27
CA ARG A 56 -10.58 -3.28 -1.10
C ARG A 56 -10.30 -4.74 -1.32
N SER A 57 -9.70 -5.02 -2.46
CA SER A 57 -9.18 -6.34 -2.82
C SER A 57 -8.11 -6.18 -3.89
N VAL A 58 -7.26 -7.18 -4.04
CA VAL A 58 -6.20 -7.21 -5.04
C VAL A 58 -6.14 -8.58 -5.70
N ARG A 59 -5.81 -8.62 -6.98
CA ARG A 59 -5.61 -9.88 -7.70
C ARG A 59 -4.41 -9.80 -8.63
N ASN A 60 -3.81 -10.95 -8.83
CA ASN A 60 -2.79 -11.12 -9.85
C ASN A 60 -3.42 -11.81 -11.07
N ASN A 61 -3.78 -11.02 -12.08
CA ASN A 61 -4.27 -11.52 -13.36
C ASN A 61 -3.16 -11.53 -14.43
N GLY A 62 -1.92 -11.37 -14.02
CA GLY A 62 -0.76 -11.43 -14.89
C GLY A 62 -0.14 -12.83 -14.97
N THR A 63 1.07 -12.89 -15.50
CA THR A 63 1.81 -14.14 -15.73
C THR A 63 3.02 -14.30 -14.81
N GLU A 64 3.36 -13.27 -14.05
CA GLU A 64 4.47 -13.26 -13.11
C GLU A 64 3.95 -13.04 -11.68
N PRO A 65 4.73 -13.40 -10.65
CA PRO A 65 4.35 -13.09 -9.28
C PRO A 65 4.13 -11.59 -9.08
N LEU A 66 3.08 -11.25 -8.34
CA LEU A 66 2.80 -9.88 -7.91
C LEU A 66 3.26 -9.72 -6.48
N VAL A 67 4.26 -8.88 -6.26
CA VAL A 67 4.84 -8.66 -4.93
C VAL A 67 4.44 -7.28 -4.44
N MET A 68 3.90 -7.23 -3.23
CA MET A 68 3.50 -5.97 -2.63
C MET A 68 3.94 -5.86 -1.16
N LEU A 69 4.15 -4.62 -0.74
CA LEU A 69 4.34 -4.25 0.65
C LEU A 69 3.11 -3.46 1.08
N CYS A 70 2.43 -3.92 2.12
CA CYS A 70 1.31 -3.20 2.72
C CYS A 70 1.74 -2.62 4.06
N VAL A 71 1.57 -1.31 4.21
CA VAL A 71 1.79 -0.60 5.45
C VAL A 71 0.46 -0.05 5.92
N GLN A 72 0.05 -0.39 7.14
CA GLN A 72 -1.15 0.19 7.72
C GLN A 72 -0.79 1.06 8.92
N TYR A 73 -1.55 2.12 9.08
CA TYR A 73 -1.34 3.07 10.16
C TYR A 73 -2.67 3.72 10.54
N LYS A 74 -2.74 4.23 11.76
CA LYS A 74 -3.96 4.90 12.23
C LYS A 74 -4.15 6.21 11.47
N ALA A 75 -5.32 6.35 10.84
CA ALA A 75 -5.65 7.53 10.04
C ALA A 75 -5.70 8.80 10.89
N GLU A 76 -5.37 9.92 10.25
CA GLU A 76 -5.52 11.27 10.83
C GLU A 76 -4.75 11.50 12.13
N THR A 77 -3.62 10.81 12.33
CA THR A 77 -2.79 10.98 13.51
C THR A 77 -1.58 11.87 13.30
N PHE A 78 -1.31 12.26 12.05
CA PHE A 78 -0.23 13.20 11.75
C PHE A 78 -0.67 14.61 12.10
N THR A 79 0.15 15.31 12.88
CA THR A 79 -0.12 16.69 13.33
C THR A 79 0.93 17.65 12.80
N ALA A 80 0.69 18.97 12.99
CA ALA A 80 1.66 19.99 12.62
C ALA A 80 2.97 19.83 13.39
N GLU A 81 2.92 19.31 14.62
CA GLU A 81 4.12 19.03 15.42
C GLU A 81 4.96 17.91 14.78
N ASP A 82 4.31 16.92 14.20
CA ASP A 82 5.01 15.84 13.51
C ASP A 82 5.78 16.36 12.30
N ALA A 83 5.27 17.39 11.62
CA ALA A 83 5.91 17.99 10.47
C ALA A 83 7.24 18.67 10.80
N THR A 84 7.43 19.06 12.05
CA THR A 84 8.63 19.76 12.54
C THR A 84 9.42 18.94 13.56
N ASP A 85 9.14 17.65 13.65
CA ASP A 85 9.79 16.74 14.59
C ASP A 85 11.26 16.48 14.26
N GLY A 86 11.62 16.53 12.98
CA GLY A 86 12.99 16.29 12.54
C GLY A 86 13.96 17.36 13.02
N VAL A 87 15.15 16.93 13.41
CA VAL A 87 16.23 17.81 13.86
C VAL A 87 17.39 17.69 12.91
N ILE A 88 17.82 18.82 12.33
CA ILE A 88 18.99 18.87 11.48
C ILE A 88 20.23 19.04 12.36
N LEU A 89 21.19 18.14 12.20
CA LEU A 89 22.42 18.17 12.95
C LEU A 89 23.49 18.97 12.19
N ASN A 90 24.45 19.53 12.95
CA ASN A 90 25.61 20.22 12.36
C ASN A 90 26.74 19.26 12.02
N ASP A 91 26.59 18.00 12.34
CA ASP A 91 27.57 16.97 12.09
C ASP A 91 27.83 16.85 10.57
N LYS A 92 29.10 16.70 10.23
CA LYS A 92 29.50 16.46 8.84
C LYS A 92 29.23 14.99 8.48
N VAL A 93 28.60 14.78 7.33
CA VAL A 93 28.43 13.42 6.82
C VAL A 93 29.76 12.87 6.32
N GLU A 94 30.08 11.66 6.77
CA GLU A 94 31.25 10.91 6.27
C GLU A 94 30.74 9.56 5.76
N TRP A 95 31.08 9.27 4.49
CA TRP A 95 30.65 8.04 3.81
C TRP A 95 31.74 6.96 3.85
#